data_8591279f1dc2a3f36634d44eab94df7c
#
_entry.id   8591279f1dc2a3f36634d44eab94df7c
#
_cell.length_a   1.000
_cell.length_b   1.000
_cell.length_c   1.000
_cell.angle_alpha   90.00
_cell.angle_beta   90.00
_cell.angle_gamma   90.00
#
_symmetry.space_group_name_H-M   'P 1'
#
loop_
_entity.id
_entity.type
_entity.pdbx_description
1 polymer ?
#
loop_
_entity_poly.entity_id
_entity_poly.type
_entity_poly.pdbx_seq_one_letter_code
_entity_poly.pdbx_strand_id
1 'polypeptide(L)'
;LIAGAVMIAASFNTNVLERVQFYGLLRCLGASKAQVKHFVILQGLRQSMKGVPIGLVAGQIITWCACLLLKSISGERFSEIPLFQFSVSGLIAGAVIGFLIVLLASLSPAKKASKVSPVTAISGSTQLTQNKRAANTKLFHIETSMGIFHALSGKKNVFLMTCSFAISIMMFLSFQVMVVFLNQGMPALSPSAADVSITMGNTLLDKSLVEQIGKMEGVDKVFGRMEMAGLSVSSNTGEGTITLISYDDNQFGWAKEELNKGSITHAMKNADSVLVTYQDGVNWNVGDTAVLHTSSGDKQVTIAGILATATASGVNGAGSSGYMICSEQTFAALVGDLGYTVIDVQISSAGGDDAVSTIRSMIPSDSTVSDKRITNSESQSSYYTGAVFIYGFLIIIALITVFNIFNSMSASVASRTRQYGIMR
;
A
#
# COMPACT_ATOMS: atom_id res chain seq x y z
N LEU A 1 -0.54 -16.57 -7.34
CA LEU A 1 -0.66 -17.87 -8.02
C LEU A 1 -0.18 -17.80 -9.47
N ILE A 2 -0.70 -16.90 -10.33
CA ILE A 2 -0.31 -16.77 -11.74
C ILE A 2 1.19 -16.47 -11.89
N ALA A 3 1.72 -15.52 -11.13
CA ALA A 3 3.15 -15.17 -11.13
C ALA A 3 4.03 -16.39 -10.80
N GLY A 4 3.66 -17.15 -9.76
CA GLY A 4 4.35 -18.39 -9.40
C GLY A 4 4.29 -19.46 -10.48
N ALA A 5 3.12 -19.66 -11.11
CA ALA A 5 2.96 -20.62 -12.20
C ALA A 5 3.83 -20.25 -13.41
N VAL A 6 3.87 -18.98 -13.80
CA VAL A 6 4.72 -18.48 -14.90
C VAL A 6 6.20 -18.67 -14.59
N MET A 7 6.62 -18.38 -13.36
CA MET A 7 7.99 -18.56 -12.89
C MET A 7 8.40 -20.05 -12.91
N ILE A 8 7.57 -20.95 -12.39
CA ILE A 8 7.80 -22.39 -12.42
C ILE A 8 7.89 -22.89 -13.87
N ALA A 9 6.97 -22.43 -14.75
CA ALA A 9 7.01 -22.80 -16.17
C ALA A 9 8.27 -22.28 -16.87
N ALA A 10 8.75 -21.09 -16.55
CA ALA A 10 10.01 -20.55 -17.06
C ALA A 10 11.21 -21.39 -16.60
N SER A 11 11.29 -21.73 -15.31
CA SER A 11 12.34 -22.55 -14.73
C SER A 11 12.36 -23.96 -15.34
N PHE A 12 11.20 -24.61 -15.48
CA PHE A 12 11.11 -25.91 -16.16
C PHE A 12 11.49 -25.84 -17.65
N ASN A 13 11.10 -24.78 -18.34
CA ASN A 13 11.48 -24.60 -19.74
C ASN A 13 13.01 -24.52 -19.91
N THR A 14 13.70 -23.84 -19.01
CA THR A 14 15.15 -23.72 -19.00
C THR A 14 15.82 -25.07 -18.70
N ASN A 15 15.35 -25.78 -17.67
CA ASN A 15 15.86 -27.11 -17.30
C ASN A 15 15.69 -28.12 -18.46
N VAL A 16 14.55 -28.05 -19.17
CA VAL A 16 14.33 -28.89 -20.36
C VAL A 16 15.30 -28.55 -21.49
N LEU A 17 15.62 -27.28 -21.71
CA LEU A 17 16.61 -26.85 -22.71
C LEU A 17 18.02 -27.34 -22.39
N GLU A 18 18.43 -27.31 -21.14
CA GLU A 18 19.72 -27.86 -20.69
C GLU A 18 19.84 -29.36 -20.91
N ARG A 19 18.73 -30.11 -20.81
CA ARG A 19 18.68 -31.56 -20.95
C ARG A 19 18.22 -32.07 -22.30
N VAL A 20 18.20 -31.23 -23.33
CA VAL A 20 17.73 -31.59 -24.68
C VAL A 20 18.50 -32.80 -25.23
N GLN A 21 19.80 -32.86 -25.04
CA GLN A 21 20.62 -33.98 -25.47
C GLN A 21 20.20 -35.31 -24.82
N PHE A 22 19.94 -35.27 -23.50
CA PHE A 22 19.46 -36.44 -22.76
C PHE A 22 18.13 -36.94 -23.29
N TYR A 23 17.15 -36.06 -23.55
CA TYR A 23 15.87 -36.45 -24.10
C TYR A 23 15.97 -36.97 -25.56
N GLY A 24 16.90 -36.41 -26.32
CA GLY A 24 17.20 -36.90 -27.64
C GLY A 24 17.81 -38.32 -27.63
N LEU A 25 18.76 -38.60 -26.73
CA LEU A 25 19.33 -39.93 -26.53
C LEU A 25 18.28 -40.98 -26.13
N LEU A 26 17.37 -40.64 -25.20
CA LEU A 26 16.24 -41.49 -24.84
C LEU A 26 15.38 -41.85 -26.06
N ARG A 27 15.19 -40.92 -26.99
CA ARG A 27 14.43 -41.14 -28.21
C ARG A 27 15.23 -42.03 -29.23
N CYS A 28 16.53 -41.88 -29.24
CA CYS A 28 17.40 -42.79 -30.04
C CYS A 28 17.34 -44.23 -29.54
N LEU A 29 17.20 -44.44 -28.22
CA LEU A 29 16.99 -45.73 -27.60
C LEU A 29 15.57 -46.27 -27.74
N GLY A 30 14.71 -45.61 -28.51
CA GLY A 30 13.35 -46.08 -28.82
C GLY A 30 12.24 -45.50 -27.96
N ALA A 31 12.52 -44.57 -27.08
CA ALA A 31 11.45 -43.97 -26.28
C ALA A 31 10.46 -43.15 -27.12
N SER A 32 9.17 -43.40 -26.92
CA SER A 32 8.11 -42.68 -27.59
C SER A 32 7.97 -41.23 -27.11
N LYS A 33 7.32 -40.36 -27.92
CA LYS A 33 7.03 -38.97 -27.52
C LYS A 33 6.20 -38.91 -26.24
N ALA A 34 5.30 -39.85 -26.04
CA ALA A 34 4.46 -39.94 -24.85
C ALA A 34 5.27 -40.29 -23.61
N GLN A 35 6.20 -41.22 -23.71
CA GLN A 35 7.10 -41.61 -22.62
C GLN A 35 8.01 -40.46 -22.18
N VAL A 36 8.61 -39.73 -23.12
CA VAL A 36 9.45 -38.53 -22.79
C VAL A 36 8.59 -37.46 -22.13
N LYS A 37 7.38 -37.20 -22.63
CA LYS A 37 6.45 -36.24 -22.00
C LYS A 37 6.11 -36.67 -20.56
N HIS A 38 5.76 -37.94 -20.36
CA HIS A 38 5.42 -38.48 -19.05
C HIS A 38 6.60 -38.40 -18.06
N PHE A 39 7.80 -38.72 -18.55
CA PHE A 39 9.05 -38.62 -17.75
C PHE A 39 9.27 -37.23 -17.24
N VAL A 40 9.11 -36.19 -18.06
CA VAL A 40 9.30 -34.78 -17.64
C VAL A 40 8.25 -34.36 -16.60
N ILE A 41 7.00 -34.79 -16.78
CA ILE A 41 5.91 -34.52 -15.81
C ILE A 41 6.22 -35.21 -14.48
N LEU A 42 6.63 -36.48 -14.49
CA LEU A 42 7.03 -37.21 -13.28
C LEU A 42 8.23 -36.59 -12.58
N GLN A 43 9.20 -36.07 -13.34
CA GLN A 43 10.33 -35.34 -12.76
C GLN A 43 9.85 -34.07 -12.03
N GLY A 44 8.92 -33.31 -12.61
CA GLY A 44 8.28 -32.18 -11.96
C GLY A 44 7.54 -32.56 -10.68
N LEU A 45 6.75 -33.65 -10.77
CA LEU A 45 6.01 -34.17 -9.61
C LEU A 45 6.94 -34.64 -8.48
N ARG A 46 8.05 -35.31 -8.81
CA ARG A 46 9.07 -35.71 -7.83
C ARG A 46 9.76 -34.52 -7.15
N GLN A 47 9.99 -33.45 -7.88
CA GLN A 47 10.52 -32.20 -7.28
C GLN A 47 9.49 -31.52 -6.38
N SER A 48 8.22 -31.51 -6.80
CA SER A 48 7.14 -30.94 -5.98
C SER A 48 6.90 -31.72 -4.68
N MET A 49 7.09 -33.04 -4.67
CA MET A 49 7.02 -33.85 -3.45
C MET A 49 8.01 -33.43 -2.39
N LYS A 50 9.14 -32.81 -2.77
CA LYS A 50 10.11 -32.22 -1.81
C LYS A 50 9.81 -30.73 -1.58
N GLY A 51 9.54 -29.99 -2.65
CA GLY A 51 9.38 -28.54 -2.59
C GLY A 51 8.11 -28.10 -1.88
N VAL A 52 6.99 -28.77 -2.08
CA VAL A 52 5.71 -28.42 -1.46
C VAL A 52 5.77 -28.56 0.07
N PRO A 53 6.22 -29.68 0.67
CA PRO A 53 6.38 -29.76 2.12
C PRO A 53 7.34 -28.72 2.70
N ILE A 54 8.47 -28.49 2.06
CA ILE A 54 9.42 -27.47 2.50
C ILE A 54 8.79 -26.08 2.45
N GLY A 55 8.05 -25.78 1.38
CA GLY A 55 7.30 -24.52 1.24
C GLY A 55 6.22 -24.34 2.30
N LEU A 56 5.50 -25.40 2.65
CA LEU A 56 4.49 -25.37 3.72
C LEU A 56 5.11 -25.12 5.09
N VAL A 57 6.25 -25.78 5.40
CA VAL A 57 6.98 -25.55 6.66
C VAL A 57 7.50 -24.11 6.73
N ALA A 58 8.12 -23.63 5.65
CA ALA A 58 8.61 -22.24 5.57
C ALA A 58 7.46 -21.23 5.70
N GLY A 59 6.32 -21.49 5.03
CA GLY A 59 5.12 -20.66 5.15
C GLY A 59 4.57 -20.64 6.58
N GLN A 60 4.57 -21.78 7.28
CA GLN A 60 4.14 -21.86 8.67
C GLN A 60 5.07 -21.05 9.60
N ILE A 61 6.38 -21.12 9.39
CA ILE A 61 7.36 -20.33 10.16
C ILE A 61 7.13 -18.84 9.94
N ILE A 62 6.93 -18.42 8.69
CA ILE A 62 6.63 -17.01 8.35
C ILE A 62 5.34 -16.56 9.05
N THR A 63 4.31 -17.39 9.07
CA THR A 63 3.06 -17.11 9.78
C THR A 63 3.29 -16.92 11.28
N TRP A 64 4.07 -17.79 11.91
CA TRP A 64 4.41 -17.63 13.34
C TRP A 64 5.21 -16.36 13.60
N CYS A 65 6.18 -16.04 12.75
CA CYS A 65 6.91 -14.78 12.86
C CYS A 65 5.99 -13.55 12.72
N ALA A 66 5.02 -13.59 11.80
CA ALA A 66 4.02 -12.54 11.65
C ALA A 66 3.12 -12.41 12.91
N CYS A 67 2.66 -13.54 13.47
CA CYS A 67 1.89 -13.53 14.71
C CYS A 67 2.70 -12.97 15.90
N LEU A 68 3.99 -13.31 16.00
CA LEU A 68 4.89 -12.75 17.01
C LEU A 68 5.06 -11.24 16.87
N LEU A 69 5.25 -10.76 15.64
CA LEU A 69 5.34 -9.33 15.33
C LEU A 69 4.06 -8.59 15.71
N LEU A 70 2.89 -9.12 15.34
CA LEU A 70 1.59 -8.54 15.71
C LEU A 70 1.42 -8.46 17.23
N LYS A 71 1.80 -9.51 17.93
CA LYS A 71 1.72 -9.55 19.40
C LYS A 71 2.70 -8.57 20.07
N SER A 72 3.85 -8.28 19.46
CA SER A 72 4.80 -7.29 19.97
C SER A 72 4.35 -5.85 19.74
N ILE A 73 3.57 -5.58 18.69
CA ILE A 73 3.06 -4.24 18.35
C ILE A 73 1.85 -3.87 19.22
N SER A 74 0.98 -4.83 19.55
CA SER A 74 -0.28 -4.56 20.27
C SER A 74 -0.57 -5.70 21.25
N GLY A 75 0.25 -5.81 22.30
CA GLY A 75 0.31 -6.95 23.23
C GLY A 75 -1.03 -7.34 23.88
N GLU A 76 -1.84 -6.37 24.30
CA GLU A 76 -3.12 -6.66 24.98
C GLU A 76 -4.20 -7.19 24.02
N ARG A 77 -4.27 -6.69 22.81
CA ARG A 77 -5.34 -7.02 21.85
C ARG A 77 -5.12 -8.32 21.09
N PHE A 78 -3.86 -8.63 20.81
CA PHE A 78 -3.49 -9.89 20.17
C PHE A 78 -3.08 -10.97 21.17
N SER A 79 -3.37 -10.77 22.45
CA SER A 79 -3.13 -11.77 23.51
C SER A 79 -3.83 -13.10 23.23
N GLU A 80 -5.02 -13.06 22.65
CA GLU A 80 -5.82 -14.25 22.32
C GLU A 80 -5.40 -14.97 21.04
N ILE A 81 -4.52 -14.37 20.20
CA ILE A 81 -4.03 -15.06 19.01
C ILE A 81 -3.10 -16.20 19.44
N PRO A 82 -3.48 -17.45 19.17
CA PRO A 82 -2.64 -18.59 19.50
C PRO A 82 -1.39 -18.58 18.62
N LEU A 83 -0.19 -18.47 19.24
CA LEU A 83 1.09 -18.34 18.54
C LEU A 83 1.43 -19.55 17.68
N PHE A 84 1.01 -20.75 18.08
CA PHE A 84 1.40 -22.02 17.47
C PHE A 84 0.19 -22.82 16.94
N GLN A 85 -0.78 -22.15 16.36
CA GLN A 85 -1.92 -22.84 15.77
C GLN A 85 -1.59 -23.35 14.36
N PHE A 86 -1.96 -24.60 14.09
CA PHE A 86 -1.88 -25.20 12.75
C PHE A 86 -3.27 -25.23 12.12
N SER A 87 -3.41 -24.57 10.98
CA SER A 87 -4.61 -24.73 10.14
C SER A 87 -4.44 -25.93 9.22
N VAL A 88 -4.94 -27.08 9.64
CA VAL A 88 -4.88 -28.31 8.82
C VAL A 88 -5.54 -28.11 7.46
N SER A 89 -6.69 -27.44 7.42
CA SER A 89 -7.39 -27.11 6.17
C SER A 89 -6.55 -26.22 5.27
N GLY A 90 -5.86 -25.21 5.80
CA GLY A 90 -4.95 -24.33 5.06
C GLY A 90 -3.74 -25.08 4.51
N LEU A 91 -3.15 -26.00 5.29
CA LEU A 91 -2.03 -26.83 4.85
C LEU A 91 -2.42 -27.78 3.72
N ILE A 92 -3.60 -28.43 3.83
CA ILE A 92 -4.12 -29.32 2.77
C ILE A 92 -4.41 -28.50 1.50
N ALA A 93 -5.10 -27.36 1.62
CA ALA A 93 -5.37 -26.49 0.48
C ALA A 93 -4.08 -26.00 -0.19
N GLY A 94 -3.09 -25.57 0.61
CA GLY A 94 -1.77 -25.15 0.13
C GLY A 94 -1.03 -26.28 -0.59
N ALA A 95 -1.07 -27.49 -0.07
CA ALA A 95 -0.48 -28.67 -0.70
C ALA A 95 -1.14 -28.96 -2.06
N VAL A 96 -2.47 -29.05 -2.11
CA VAL A 96 -3.23 -29.32 -3.34
C VAL A 96 -2.95 -28.28 -4.41
N ILE A 97 -3.01 -26.99 -4.04
CA ILE A 97 -2.74 -25.87 -4.96
C ILE A 97 -1.29 -25.93 -5.44
N GLY A 98 -0.32 -26.18 -4.55
CA GLY A 98 1.09 -26.30 -4.89
C GLY A 98 1.36 -27.41 -5.92
N PHE A 99 0.84 -28.60 -5.69
CA PHE A 99 0.96 -29.72 -6.66
C PHE A 99 0.28 -29.41 -7.99
N LEU A 100 -0.92 -28.82 -7.97
CA LEU A 100 -1.66 -28.46 -9.17
C LEU A 100 -0.94 -27.43 -10.03
N ILE A 101 -0.34 -26.40 -9.40
CA ILE A 101 0.44 -25.39 -10.11
C ILE A 101 1.67 -26.02 -10.78
N VAL A 102 2.41 -26.88 -10.09
CA VAL A 102 3.59 -27.56 -10.66
C VAL A 102 3.18 -28.47 -11.83
N LEU A 103 2.07 -29.20 -11.69
CA LEU A 103 1.54 -30.04 -12.75
C LEU A 103 1.22 -29.22 -14.00
N LEU A 104 0.46 -28.13 -13.86
CA LEU A 104 0.10 -27.25 -14.98
C LEU A 104 1.32 -26.58 -15.61
N ALA A 105 2.24 -26.09 -14.81
CA ALA A 105 3.47 -25.43 -15.25
C ALA A 105 4.39 -26.39 -16.00
N SER A 106 4.39 -27.71 -15.68
CA SER A 106 5.23 -28.71 -16.31
C SER A 106 4.72 -29.15 -17.69
N LEU A 107 3.42 -28.98 -18.01
CA LEU A 107 2.83 -29.47 -19.26
C LEU A 107 3.46 -28.85 -20.52
N SER A 108 3.70 -27.54 -20.52
CA SER A 108 4.28 -26.85 -21.68
C SER A 108 5.72 -27.25 -21.96
N PRO A 109 6.63 -27.27 -20.97
CA PRO A 109 8.00 -27.77 -21.13
C PRO A 109 8.05 -29.25 -21.52
N ALA A 110 7.20 -30.10 -20.93
CA ALA A 110 7.11 -31.53 -21.27
C ALA A 110 6.73 -31.78 -22.75
N LYS A 111 5.78 -30.97 -23.27
CA LYS A 111 5.42 -31.00 -24.71
C LYS A 111 6.60 -30.57 -25.59
N LYS A 112 7.44 -29.66 -25.17
CA LYS A 112 8.66 -29.25 -25.89
C LYS A 112 9.71 -30.38 -25.88
N ALA A 113 10.00 -30.95 -24.70
CA ALA A 113 10.93 -32.06 -24.55
C ALA A 113 10.57 -33.25 -25.45
N SER A 114 9.27 -33.61 -25.56
CA SER A 114 8.80 -34.71 -26.39
C SER A 114 8.96 -34.48 -27.90
N LYS A 115 9.15 -33.24 -28.35
CA LYS A 115 9.34 -32.88 -29.77
C LYS A 115 10.81 -32.81 -30.21
N VAL A 116 11.74 -33.06 -29.33
CA VAL A 116 13.20 -33.04 -29.65
C VAL A 116 13.49 -34.16 -30.70
N SER A 117 14.18 -33.76 -31.78
CA SER A 117 14.62 -34.71 -32.80
C SER A 117 15.86 -35.50 -32.31
N PRO A 118 15.88 -36.85 -32.53
CA PRO A 118 17.04 -37.65 -32.22
C PRO A 118 18.34 -37.15 -32.91
N VAL A 119 18.23 -36.75 -34.16
CA VAL A 119 19.36 -36.29 -34.99
C VAL A 119 19.98 -35.03 -34.46
N THR A 120 19.16 -34.03 -34.03
CA THR A 120 19.65 -32.80 -33.48
C THR A 120 20.32 -32.97 -32.12
N ALA A 121 19.95 -34.00 -31.37
CA ALA A 121 20.57 -34.32 -30.08
C ALA A 121 21.95 -34.97 -30.23
N ILE A 122 22.18 -35.80 -31.23
CA ILE A 122 23.45 -36.48 -31.49
C ILE A 122 24.45 -35.53 -32.15
N SER A 123 24.00 -34.68 -33.08
CA SER A 123 24.89 -33.75 -33.81
C SER A 123 25.47 -32.66 -32.91
N GLY A 124 25.07 -32.56 -31.66
CA GLY A 124 25.49 -31.50 -30.75
C GLY A 124 25.10 -30.08 -31.21
N SER A 125 24.47 -30.00 -32.38
CA SER A 125 23.92 -28.79 -32.94
C SER A 125 22.55 -28.56 -32.32
N THR A 126 22.49 -28.27 -31.03
CA THR A 126 21.41 -27.52 -30.46
C THR A 126 21.51 -26.09 -31.02
N GLN A 127 21.38 -25.99 -32.34
CA GLN A 127 21.07 -24.73 -32.96
C GLN A 127 19.68 -24.35 -32.45
N LEU A 128 19.67 -23.65 -31.30
CA LEU A 128 18.70 -22.59 -31.14
C LEU A 128 18.64 -21.95 -32.51
N THR A 129 17.52 -21.97 -33.17
CA THR A 129 17.28 -21.33 -34.48
C THR A 129 18.03 -20.03 -34.47
N GLN A 130 19.26 -20.03 -35.01
CA GLN A 130 20.07 -18.84 -35.14
C GLN A 130 19.24 -17.92 -36.03
N ASN A 131 18.70 -16.89 -35.42
CA ASN A 131 18.15 -15.79 -36.19
C ASN A 131 19.31 -15.33 -37.09
N LYS A 132 19.18 -15.49 -38.40
CA LYS A 132 20.19 -15.14 -39.43
C LYS A 132 20.53 -13.63 -39.48
N ARG A 133 20.11 -12.86 -38.51
CA ARG A 133 20.43 -11.44 -38.36
C ARG A 133 21.71 -11.31 -37.54
N ALA A 134 22.75 -10.76 -38.14
CA ALA A 134 23.98 -10.38 -37.45
C ALA A 134 23.71 -9.33 -36.38
N ALA A 135 24.47 -9.34 -35.28
CA ALA A 135 24.41 -8.30 -34.28
C ALA A 135 24.76 -6.94 -34.92
N ASN A 136 23.96 -5.92 -34.67
CA ASN A 136 24.22 -4.59 -35.21
C ASN A 136 25.31 -3.93 -34.36
N THR A 137 26.56 -3.98 -34.84
CA THR A 137 27.75 -3.45 -34.16
C THR A 137 27.96 -1.93 -34.42
N LYS A 138 27.08 -1.26 -35.18
CA LYS A 138 27.26 0.15 -35.53
C LYS A 138 26.89 1.12 -34.39
N LEU A 139 26.09 0.70 -33.42
CA LEU A 139 25.56 1.57 -32.36
C LEU A 139 26.22 1.36 -30.97
N PHE A 140 26.80 0.17 -30.72
CA PHE A 140 27.36 -0.18 -29.41
C PHE A 140 28.66 -0.94 -29.58
N HIS A 141 29.52 -0.94 -28.54
CA HIS A 141 30.69 -1.79 -28.46
C HIS A 141 30.31 -3.27 -28.73
N ILE A 142 31.22 -4.00 -29.34
CA ILE A 142 30.99 -5.40 -29.79
C ILE A 142 30.47 -6.28 -28.64
N GLU A 143 31.02 -6.12 -27.43
CA GLU A 143 30.62 -6.86 -26.24
C GLU A 143 29.15 -6.61 -25.88
N THR A 144 28.73 -5.35 -25.89
CA THR A 144 27.34 -4.95 -25.59
C THR A 144 26.37 -5.41 -26.67
N SER A 145 26.75 -5.26 -27.94
CA SER A 145 25.94 -5.73 -29.09
C SER A 145 25.76 -7.25 -29.06
N MET A 146 26.81 -7.99 -28.76
CA MET A 146 26.71 -9.45 -28.59
C MET A 146 25.85 -9.82 -27.38
N GLY A 147 26.00 -9.12 -26.25
CA GLY A 147 25.17 -9.30 -25.06
C GLY A 147 23.69 -9.12 -25.35
N ILE A 148 23.30 -8.03 -26.00
CA ILE A 148 21.90 -7.73 -26.39
C ILE A 148 21.38 -8.75 -27.40
N PHE A 149 22.17 -9.11 -28.42
CA PHE A 149 21.78 -10.11 -29.41
C PHE A 149 21.53 -11.48 -28.75
N HIS A 150 22.39 -11.87 -27.85
CA HIS A 150 22.26 -13.12 -27.13
C HIS A 150 21.10 -13.11 -26.13
N ALA A 151 20.86 -12.00 -25.44
CA ALA A 151 19.71 -11.83 -24.57
C ALA A 151 18.38 -11.96 -25.32
N LEU A 152 18.29 -11.36 -26.52
CA LEU A 152 17.06 -11.33 -27.32
C LEU A 152 16.86 -12.58 -28.21
N SER A 153 17.85 -13.46 -28.34
CA SER A 153 17.79 -14.63 -29.21
C SER A 153 16.70 -15.65 -28.79
N GLY A 154 16.35 -15.69 -27.52
CA GLY A 154 15.32 -16.57 -26.96
C GLY A 154 13.97 -15.91 -26.73
N LYS A 155 13.31 -15.38 -27.77
CA LYS A 155 12.09 -14.54 -27.66
C LYS A 155 11.04 -15.03 -26.67
N LYS A 156 10.73 -16.34 -26.62
CA LYS A 156 9.75 -16.90 -25.65
C LYS A 156 10.25 -16.83 -24.22
N ASN A 157 11.54 -17.05 -23.98
CA ASN A 157 12.11 -17.03 -22.64
C ASN A 157 12.19 -15.59 -22.13
N VAL A 158 12.63 -14.67 -23.00
CA VAL A 158 12.65 -13.23 -22.72
C VAL A 158 11.24 -12.74 -22.40
N PHE A 159 10.25 -13.10 -23.20
CA PHE A 159 8.86 -12.73 -22.96
C PHE A 159 8.34 -13.24 -21.60
N LEU A 160 8.57 -14.51 -21.26
CA LEU A 160 8.17 -15.08 -19.98
C LEU A 160 8.85 -14.38 -18.80
N MET A 161 10.15 -14.07 -18.92
CA MET A 161 10.87 -13.32 -17.90
C MET A 161 10.31 -11.90 -17.74
N THR A 162 10.14 -11.19 -18.86
CA THR A 162 9.57 -9.83 -18.85
C THR A 162 8.18 -9.81 -18.25
N CYS A 163 7.32 -10.77 -18.62
CA CYS A 163 6.00 -10.92 -18.00
C CYS A 163 6.08 -11.19 -16.49
N SER A 164 7.01 -12.04 -16.04
CA SER A 164 7.21 -12.33 -14.62
C SER A 164 7.62 -11.08 -13.84
N PHE A 165 8.57 -10.28 -14.38
CA PHE A 165 8.97 -9.01 -13.77
C PHE A 165 7.83 -7.99 -13.77
N ALA A 166 7.16 -7.84 -14.91
CA ALA A 166 6.05 -6.90 -15.03
C ALA A 166 4.94 -7.20 -14.01
N ILE A 167 4.57 -8.48 -13.86
CA ILE A 167 3.57 -8.90 -12.86
C ILE A 167 4.07 -8.61 -11.44
N SER A 168 5.34 -8.90 -11.12
CA SER A 168 5.91 -8.62 -9.80
C SER A 168 5.91 -7.13 -9.47
N ILE A 169 6.32 -6.28 -10.41
CA ILE A 169 6.32 -4.82 -10.26
C ILE A 169 4.89 -4.30 -10.12
N MET A 170 3.97 -4.80 -10.96
CA MET A 170 2.56 -4.41 -10.90
C MET A 170 1.95 -4.75 -9.54
N MET A 171 2.20 -5.95 -9.02
CA MET A 171 1.72 -6.35 -7.69
C MET A 171 2.34 -5.49 -6.60
N PHE A 172 3.66 -5.21 -6.67
CA PHE A 172 4.33 -4.33 -5.73
C PHE A 172 3.66 -2.95 -5.68
N LEU A 173 3.50 -2.31 -6.83
CA LEU A 173 2.87 -0.99 -6.93
C LEU A 173 1.41 -1.01 -6.43
N SER A 174 0.65 -2.06 -6.79
CA SER A 174 -0.75 -2.20 -6.35
C SER A 174 -0.87 -2.30 -4.83
N PHE A 175 -0.02 -3.09 -4.19
CA PHE A 175 0.01 -3.18 -2.73
C PHE A 175 0.49 -1.90 -2.06
N GLN A 176 1.47 -1.22 -2.65
CA GLN A 176 1.95 0.08 -2.14
C GLN A 176 0.83 1.13 -2.18
N VAL A 177 0.10 1.22 -3.28
CA VAL A 177 -1.07 2.11 -3.40
C VAL A 177 -2.14 1.74 -2.35
N MET A 178 -2.38 0.44 -2.13
CA MET A 178 -3.34 -0.02 -1.12
C MET A 178 -2.93 0.40 0.30
N VAL A 179 -1.65 0.31 0.66
CA VAL A 179 -1.15 0.79 1.97
C VAL A 179 -1.36 2.29 2.13
N VAL A 180 -1.03 3.08 1.10
CA VAL A 180 -1.25 4.54 1.12
C VAL A 180 -2.73 4.87 1.26
N PHE A 181 -3.59 4.18 0.52
CA PHE A 181 -5.05 4.36 0.58
C PHE A 181 -5.60 4.02 1.98
N LEU A 182 -5.16 2.91 2.57
CA LEU A 182 -5.56 2.54 3.94
C LEU A 182 -5.09 3.57 4.97
N ASN A 183 -3.88 4.09 4.82
CA ASN A 183 -3.34 5.10 5.74
C ASN A 183 -4.15 6.41 5.66
N GLN A 184 -4.46 6.87 4.46
CA GLN A 184 -5.27 8.09 4.27
C GLN A 184 -6.74 7.90 4.63
N GLY A 185 -7.26 6.69 4.49
CA GLY A 185 -8.67 6.36 4.78
C GLY A 185 -8.98 6.13 6.26
N MET A 186 -7.97 6.13 7.15
CA MET A 186 -8.17 5.86 8.59
C MET A 186 -7.90 7.10 9.45
N PRO A 187 -8.95 7.84 9.87
CA PRO A 187 -8.79 9.04 10.72
C PRO A 187 -8.05 8.77 12.03
N ALA A 188 -8.15 7.56 12.57
CA ALA A 188 -7.44 7.14 13.79
C ALA A 188 -5.91 7.11 13.68
N LEU A 189 -5.35 7.16 12.45
CA LEU A 189 -3.92 7.22 12.19
C LEU A 189 -3.42 8.66 11.97
N SER A 190 -4.35 9.62 11.84
CA SER A 190 -3.99 11.02 11.70
C SER A 190 -3.31 11.54 12.96
N PRO A 191 -2.26 12.37 12.84
CA PRO A 191 -1.68 13.08 13.99
C PRO A 191 -2.68 13.96 14.75
N SER A 192 -3.79 14.33 14.10
CA SER A 192 -4.91 15.09 14.66
C SER A 192 -6.02 14.23 15.28
N ALA A 193 -5.86 12.89 15.31
CA ALA A 193 -6.88 12.02 15.86
C ALA A 193 -7.12 12.31 17.34
N ALA A 194 -8.37 12.63 17.69
CA ALA A 194 -8.77 12.83 19.06
C ALA A 194 -9.11 11.49 19.73
N ASP A 195 -8.67 11.32 20.95
CA ASP A 195 -9.04 10.19 21.81
C ASP A 195 -10.38 10.45 22.51
N VAL A 196 -10.61 11.70 22.90
CA VAL A 196 -11.87 12.13 23.50
C VAL A 196 -12.32 13.41 22.80
N SER A 197 -13.59 13.43 22.37
CA SER A 197 -14.23 14.62 21.81
C SER A 197 -15.38 15.07 22.72
N ILE A 198 -15.36 16.33 23.09
CA ILE A 198 -16.38 17.00 23.92
C ILE A 198 -17.21 17.90 23.01
N THR A 199 -18.52 17.69 22.98
CA THR A 199 -19.45 18.50 22.21
C THR A 199 -20.65 18.88 23.08
N MET A 200 -21.26 20.04 22.81
CA MET A 200 -22.55 20.41 23.39
C MET A 200 -23.59 20.49 22.29
N GLY A 201 -24.83 20.11 22.61
CA GLY A 201 -25.91 20.04 21.62
C GLY A 201 -26.28 21.40 21.01
N ASN A 202 -26.70 22.33 21.82
CA ASN A 202 -27.17 23.66 21.37
C ASN A 202 -26.44 24.84 22.01
N THR A 203 -25.54 24.58 22.91
CA THR A 203 -24.70 25.59 23.59
C THR A 203 -23.24 25.40 23.20
N LEU A 204 -22.43 26.43 23.41
CA LEU A 204 -21.04 26.44 23.05
C LEU A 204 -20.18 26.19 24.30
N LEU A 205 -19.07 25.51 24.11
CA LEU A 205 -18.10 25.22 25.17
C LEU A 205 -17.25 26.46 25.47
N ASP A 206 -16.96 26.69 26.74
CA ASP A 206 -16.09 27.78 27.17
C ASP A 206 -14.62 27.50 26.74
N LYS A 207 -13.98 28.51 26.16
CA LYS A 207 -12.58 28.43 25.73
C LYS A 207 -11.61 28.16 26.87
N SER A 208 -11.95 28.57 28.11
CA SER A 208 -11.14 28.29 29.29
C SER A 208 -10.98 26.81 29.61
N LEU A 209 -11.92 25.95 29.15
CA LEU A 209 -11.83 24.51 29.32
C LEU A 209 -10.61 23.91 28.63
N VAL A 210 -10.18 24.44 27.49
CA VAL A 210 -8.97 23.98 26.79
C VAL A 210 -7.73 24.17 27.66
N GLU A 211 -7.60 25.31 28.32
CA GLU A 211 -6.47 25.57 29.22
C GLU A 211 -6.51 24.73 30.51
N GLN A 212 -7.72 24.50 31.05
CA GLN A 212 -7.90 23.67 32.25
C GLN A 212 -7.59 22.20 31.97
N ILE A 213 -8.11 21.64 30.89
CA ILE A 213 -7.88 20.27 30.48
C ILE A 213 -6.41 20.06 30.06
N GLY A 214 -5.80 21.04 29.37
CA GLY A 214 -4.42 20.96 28.92
C GLY A 214 -3.37 20.93 30.04
N LYS A 215 -3.73 21.33 31.27
CA LYS A 215 -2.87 21.27 32.46
C LYS A 215 -2.99 19.96 33.25
N MET A 216 -3.90 19.07 32.84
CA MET A 216 -4.15 17.82 33.55
C MET A 216 -3.08 16.78 33.26
N GLU A 217 -2.73 16.00 34.26
CA GLU A 217 -1.88 14.83 34.10
C GLU A 217 -2.59 13.76 33.23
N GLY A 218 -1.86 13.14 32.29
CA GLY A 218 -2.43 12.17 31.38
C GLY A 218 -3.05 12.75 30.09
N VAL A 219 -3.02 14.07 29.92
CA VAL A 219 -3.42 14.75 28.69
C VAL A 219 -2.17 15.13 27.89
N ASP A 220 -2.14 14.78 26.61
CA ASP A 220 -1.02 15.10 25.71
C ASP A 220 -1.25 16.41 24.97
N LYS A 221 -2.41 16.54 24.33
CA LYS A 221 -2.83 17.77 23.63
C LYS A 221 -4.32 18.01 23.77
N VAL A 222 -4.68 19.28 23.79
CA VAL A 222 -6.07 19.74 23.75
C VAL A 222 -6.20 20.83 22.71
N PHE A 223 -7.21 20.78 21.91
CA PHE A 223 -7.47 21.78 20.89
C PHE A 223 -8.98 21.94 20.70
N GLY A 224 -9.39 23.20 20.67
CA GLY A 224 -10.79 23.56 20.43
C GLY A 224 -10.99 23.99 18.97
N ARG A 225 -12.23 23.91 18.50
CA ARG A 225 -12.61 24.51 17.23
C ARG A 225 -14.01 25.08 17.28
N MET A 226 -14.17 26.16 16.58
CA MET A 226 -15.44 26.75 16.26
C MET A 226 -15.86 26.26 14.88
N GLU A 227 -17.10 25.87 14.72
CA GLU A 227 -17.66 25.43 13.44
C GLU A 227 -18.96 26.17 13.14
N MET A 228 -19.11 26.64 11.91
CA MET A 228 -20.35 27.15 11.38
C MET A 228 -20.66 26.52 10.04
N ALA A 229 -21.65 25.64 10.03
CA ALA A 229 -22.07 24.93 8.83
C ALA A 229 -23.13 25.73 8.05
N GLY A 230 -23.21 25.46 6.74
CA GLY A 230 -24.24 25.98 5.88
C GLY A 230 -24.09 27.48 5.51
N LEU A 231 -22.85 28.02 5.61
CA LEU A 231 -22.57 29.36 5.12
C LEU A 231 -22.58 29.40 3.59
N SER A 232 -23.35 30.32 3.03
CA SER A 232 -23.32 30.56 1.60
C SER A 232 -22.04 31.32 1.22
N VAL A 233 -21.41 30.88 0.16
CA VAL A 233 -20.18 31.48 -0.39
C VAL A 233 -20.40 31.77 -1.86
N SER A 234 -20.00 32.96 -2.29
CA SER A 234 -19.97 33.38 -3.70
C SER A 234 -18.51 33.66 -4.11
N SER A 235 -18.11 33.17 -5.26
CA SER A 235 -16.80 33.41 -5.85
C SER A 235 -16.90 33.64 -7.35
N ASN A 236 -15.81 34.07 -7.99
CA ASN A 236 -15.74 34.21 -9.44
C ASN A 236 -15.94 32.88 -10.20
N THR A 237 -15.81 31.75 -9.51
CA THR A 237 -15.87 30.40 -10.10
C THR A 237 -17.17 29.66 -9.79
N GLY A 238 -18.04 30.21 -8.92
CA GLY A 238 -19.33 29.60 -8.59
C GLY A 238 -19.83 30.03 -7.22
N GLU A 239 -21.03 29.55 -6.91
CA GLU A 239 -21.71 29.71 -5.61
C GLU A 239 -21.85 28.33 -4.96
N GLY A 240 -21.82 28.30 -3.64
CA GLY A 240 -21.97 27.07 -2.88
C GLY A 240 -22.22 27.29 -1.41
N THR A 241 -22.31 26.19 -0.67
CA THR A 241 -22.39 26.21 0.79
C THR A 241 -21.14 25.55 1.36
N ILE A 242 -20.56 26.17 2.39
CA ILE A 242 -19.36 25.66 3.07
C ILE A 242 -19.59 25.52 4.56
N THR A 243 -18.74 24.77 5.22
CA THR A 243 -18.55 24.82 6.67
C THR A 243 -17.29 25.61 6.98
N LEU A 244 -17.44 26.71 7.71
CA LEU A 244 -16.32 27.50 8.23
C LEU A 244 -15.82 26.86 9.53
N ILE A 245 -14.50 26.66 9.64
CA ILE A 245 -13.85 26.01 10.79
C ILE A 245 -12.68 26.88 11.27
N SER A 246 -12.56 27.07 12.60
CA SER A 246 -11.35 27.66 13.17
C SER A 246 -10.31 26.59 13.48
N TYR A 247 -9.04 26.91 13.22
CA TYR A 247 -7.89 26.09 13.62
C TYR A 247 -7.03 26.84 14.64
N ASP A 248 -6.50 26.08 15.62
CA ASP A 248 -5.43 26.51 16.49
C ASP A 248 -4.04 26.22 15.85
N ASP A 249 -2.97 26.56 16.56
CA ASP A 249 -1.60 26.36 16.07
C ASP A 249 -1.25 24.87 15.84
N ASN A 250 -1.79 23.97 16.66
CA ASN A 250 -1.58 22.52 16.49
C ASN A 250 -2.22 22.03 15.20
N GLN A 251 -3.47 22.40 14.97
CA GLN A 251 -4.25 22.01 13.81
C GLN A 251 -3.65 22.57 12.51
N PHE A 252 -3.17 23.82 12.51
CA PHE A 252 -2.41 24.37 11.40
C PHE A 252 -1.07 23.65 11.19
N GLY A 253 -0.43 23.19 12.27
CA GLY A 253 0.77 22.37 12.20
C GLY A 253 0.54 21.07 11.42
N TRP A 254 -0.54 20.38 11.71
CA TRP A 254 -0.93 19.13 11.02
C TRP A 254 -1.41 19.37 9.59
N ALA A 255 -2.13 20.47 9.35
CA ALA A 255 -2.61 20.84 8.02
C ALA A 255 -1.48 21.06 6.99
N LYS A 256 -0.21 21.19 7.41
CA LYS A 256 0.95 21.32 6.51
C LYS A 256 1.13 20.09 5.62
N GLU A 257 0.81 18.91 6.12
CA GLU A 257 0.94 17.66 5.37
C GLU A 257 -0.15 17.51 4.30
N GLU A 258 -1.27 18.22 4.48
CA GLU A 258 -2.42 18.21 3.58
C GLU A 258 -2.40 19.37 2.56
N LEU A 259 -1.38 20.22 2.62
CA LEU A 259 -1.30 21.40 1.75
C LEU A 259 -0.92 21.02 0.31
N ASN A 260 -1.86 21.20 -0.61
CA ASN A 260 -1.62 21.00 -2.03
C ASN A 260 -0.99 22.24 -2.71
N LYS A 261 -1.50 23.43 -2.38
CA LYS A 261 -1.03 24.71 -2.97
C LYS A 261 -1.19 25.84 -1.96
N GLY A 262 -0.34 26.86 -2.05
CA GLY A 262 -0.44 28.07 -1.25
C GLY A 262 0.41 28.05 0.02
N SER A 263 -0.03 28.75 1.07
CA SER A 263 0.71 28.96 2.32
C SER A 263 -0.19 28.93 3.53
N ILE A 264 0.06 28.00 4.45
CA ILE A 264 -0.59 27.93 5.76
C ILE A 264 -0.25 29.14 6.63
N THR A 265 1.00 29.58 6.61
CA THR A 265 1.46 30.71 7.40
C THR A 265 0.69 32.00 7.05
N HIS A 266 0.25 32.11 5.80
CA HIS A 266 -0.53 33.26 5.36
C HIS A 266 -1.95 33.24 5.98
N ALA A 267 -2.60 32.06 6.02
CA ALA A 267 -3.91 31.87 6.65
C ALA A 267 -3.87 32.03 8.19
N MET A 268 -2.75 31.66 8.82
CA MET A 268 -2.58 31.85 10.28
C MET A 268 -2.46 33.31 10.69
N LYS A 269 -1.75 34.12 9.90
CA LYS A 269 -1.34 35.48 10.31
C LYS A 269 -2.28 36.59 9.82
N ASN A 270 -2.99 36.37 8.74
CA ASN A 270 -3.81 37.42 8.12
C ASN A 270 -5.31 37.18 8.43
N ALA A 271 -5.95 38.19 8.96
CA ALA A 271 -7.34 38.13 9.44
C ALA A 271 -8.41 37.99 8.33
N ASP A 272 -8.04 38.09 7.07
CA ASP A 272 -8.92 37.97 5.91
C ASP A 272 -8.56 36.75 5.03
N SER A 273 -7.68 35.89 5.51
CA SER A 273 -7.13 34.79 4.73
C SER A 273 -7.64 33.44 5.23
N VAL A 274 -8.02 32.57 4.27
CA VAL A 274 -8.57 31.26 4.55
C VAL A 274 -7.89 30.16 3.73
N LEU A 275 -7.89 28.93 4.25
CA LEU A 275 -7.60 27.73 3.49
C LEU A 275 -8.91 27.12 3.05
N VAL A 276 -8.92 26.46 1.89
CA VAL A 276 -10.10 25.75 1.37
C VAL A 276 -9.77 24.30 1.08
N THR A 277 -10.79 23.45 1.18
CA THR A 277 -10.70 22.08 0.65
C THR A 277 -11.36 22.00 -0.72
N TYR A 278 -11.17 20.86 -1.39
CA TYR A 278 -11.90 20.57 -2.62
C TYR A 278 -13.41 20.70 -2.40
N GLN A 279 -14.11 21.33 -3.36
CA GLN A 279 -15.55 21.48 -3.36
C GLN A 279 -16.11 21.21 -4.74
N ASP A 280 -17.15 20.40 -4.84
CA ASP A 280 -17.82 20.13 -6.10
C ASP A 280 -18.47 21.43 -6.65
N GLY A 281 -18.21 21.69 -7.93
CA GLY A 281 -18.77 22.84 -8.64
C GLY A 281 -18.04 24.16 -8.44
N VAL A 282 -17.01 24.22 -7.58
CA VAL A 282 -16.20 25.43 -7.37
C VAL A 282 -14.71 25.11 -7.56
N ASN A 283 -14.06 25.83 -8.46
CA ASN A 283 -12.61 25.69 -8.68
C ASN A 283 -11.85 26.81 -7.95
N TRP A 284 -11.31 26.47 -6.79
CA TRP A 284 -10.49 27.37 -5.98
C TRP A 284 -9.08 27.53 -6.54
N ASN A 285 -8.60 28.79 -6.60
CA ASN A 285 -7.18 29.10 -6.85
C ASN A 285 -6.63 29.93 -5.70
N VAL A 286 -5.33 29.78 -5.45
CA VAL A 286 -4.64 30.61 -4.44
C VAL A 286 -4.61 32.05 -4.92
N GLY A 287 -5.02 32.98 -4.05
CA GLY A 287 -5.16 34.39 -4.36
C GLY A 287 -6.56 34.81 -4.82
N ASP A 288 -7.47 33.87 -5.09
CA ASP A 288 -8.86 34.20 -5.39
C ASP A 288 -9.53 34.83 -4.16
N THR A 289 -10.55 35.64 -4.40
CA THR A 289 -11.40 36.22 -3.36
C THR A 289 -12.76 35.55 -3.37
N ALA A 290 -13.28 35.28 -2.19
CA ALA A 290 -14.63 34.77 -1.98
C ALA A 290 -15.42 35.69 -1.04
N VAL A 291 -16.72 35.76 -1.23
CA VAL A 291 -17.61 36.50 -0.37
C VAL A 291 -18.43 35.49 0.45
N LEU A 292 -18.31 35.57 1.77
CA LEU A 292 -19.09 34.81 2.73
C LEU A 292 -20.32 35.63 3.11
N HIS A 293 -21.52 35.06 2.94
CA HIS A 293 -22.76 35.64 3.35
C HIS A 293 -23.06 35.25 4.80
N THR A 294 -22.73 36.14 5.74
CA THR A 294 -22.92 35.91 7.18
C THR A 294 -24.13 36.69 7.70
N SER A 295 -24.62 36.31 8.89
CA SER A 295 -25.70 37.04 9.57
C SER A 295 -25.36 38.52 9.89
N SER A 296 -24.05 38.84 9.98
CA SER A 296 -23.54 40.19 10.20
C SER A 296 -23.21 40.95 8.90
N GLY A 297 -23.57 40.39 7.73
CA GLY A 297 -23.35 40.96 6.40
C GLY A 297 -22.30 40.20 5.60
N ASP A 298 -22.08 40.70 4.40
CA ASP A 298 -21.11 40.08 3.47
C ASP A 298 -19.67 40.37 3.91
N LYS A 299 -18.88 39.33 3.97
CA LYS A 299 -17.44 39.36 4.34
C LYS A 299 -16.59 38.81 3.21
N GLN A 300 -15.61 39.59 2.78
CA GLN A 300 -14.66 39.17 1.75
C GLN A 300 -13.46 38.47 2.40
N VAL A 301 -13.07 37.33 1.85
CA VAL A 301 -11.89 36.56 2.28
C VAL A 301 -11.02 36.20 1.07
N THR A 302 -9.73 36.01 1.31
CA THR A 302 -8.72 35.64 0.30
C THR A 302 -8.30 34.19 0.51
N ILE A 303 -8.24 33.40 -0.56
CA ILE A 303 -7.79 32.01 -0.51
C ILE A 303 -6.27 31.96 -0.41
N ALA A 304 -5.74 31.64 0.78
CA ALA A 304 -4.32 31.56 1.05
C ALA A 304 -3.73 30.19 0.64
N GLY A 305 -4.54 29.15 0.62
CA GLY A 305 -4.09 27.81 0.23
C GLY A 305 -5.24 26.83 0.06
N ILE A 306 -4.90 25.71 -0.57
CA ILE A 306 -5.82 24.61 -0.88
C ILE A 306 -5.30 23.35 -0.21
N LEU A 307 -6.10 22.75 0.65
CA LEU A 307 -5.82 21.49 1.32
C LEU A 307 -6.44 20.30 0.56
N ALA A 308 -5.80 19.14 0.64
CA ALA A 308 -6.36 17.89 0.13
C ALA A 308 -7.61 17.47 0.93
N THR A 309 -7.55 17.62 2.26
CA THR A 309 -8.66 17.32 3.17
C THR A 309 -8.59 18.23 4.41
N ALA A 310 -9.70 18.35 5.13
CA ALA A 310 -9.69 19.02 6.42
C ALA A 310 -9.22 18.05 7.51
N THR A 311 -8.26 18.47 8.32
CA THR A 311 -7.67 17.67 9.41
C THR A 311 -8.56 17.52 10.64
N ALA A 312 -9.80 17.98 10.59
CA ALA A 312 -10.73 17.92 11.72
C ALA A 312 -11.46 16.58 11.81
N SER A 313 -11.23 15.82 12.88
CA SER A 313 -11.93 14.56 13.15
C SER A 313 -13.41 14.83 13.43
N GLY A 314 -14.32 14.15 12.70
CA GLY A 314 -15.74 14.14 13.02
C GLY A 314 -16.52 15.38 12.55
N VAL A 315 -16.02 16.11 11.57
CA VAL A 315 -16.79 17.20 10.92
C VAL A 315 -17.89 16.57 10.08
N ASN A 316 -19.06 16.44 10.68
CA ASN A 316 -20.27 16.00 10.01
C ASN A 316 -20.94 17.22 9.36
N GLY A 317 -20.36 17.73 8.29
CA GLY A 317 -20.98 18.74 7.44
C GLY A 317 -22.14 18.15 6.65
N ALA A 318 -23.24 17.78 7.32
CA ALA A 318 -24.46 17.39 6.63
C ALA A 318 -24.94 18.58 5.81
N GLY A 319 -24.71 18.53 4.49
CA GLY A 319 -25.18 19.54 3.53
C GLY A 319 -24.17 20.57 3.07
N SER A 320 -22.89 20.54 3.53
CA SER A 320 -21.83 21.39 2.99
C SER A 320 -21.01 20.66 1.91
N SER A 321 -20.76 21.36 0.82
CA SER A 321 -19.98 20.80 -0.30
C SER A 321 -18.46 20.95 -0.11
N GLY A 322 -18.00 21.69 0.92
CA GLY A 322 -16.59 21.91 1.20
C GLY A 322 -16.32 22.62 2.53
N TYR A 323 -15.05 22.72 2.89
CA TYR A 323 -14.60 23.38 4.11
C TYR A 323 -13.77 24.62 3.81
N MET A 324 -13.97 25.66 4.64
CA MET A 324 -13.14 26.84 4.68
C MET A 324 -12.54 26.98 6.08
N ILE A 325 -11.24 27.09 6.16
CA ILE A 325 -10.49 26.99 7.42
C ILE A 325 -9.72 28.28 7.63
N CYS A 326 -9.83 28.82 8.82
CA CYS A 326 -9.17 30.08 9.21
C CYS A 326 -8.64 30.04 10.63
N SER A 327 -7.92 31.08 11.03
CA SER A 327 -7.52 31.24 12.44
C SER A 327 -8.72 31.59 13.32
N GLU A 328 -8.63 31.38 14.62
CA GLU A 328 -9.68 31.79 15.57
C GLU A 328 -9.98 33.27 15.49
N GLN A 329 -8.96 34.10 15.29
CA GLN A 329 -9.12 35.54 15.12
C GLN A 329 -9.91 35.88 13.86
N THR A 330 -9.60 35.23 12.75
CA THR A 330 -10.34 35.40 11.50
C THR A 330 -11.78 34.92 11.65
N PHE A 331 -11.99 33.78 12.30
CA PHE A 331 -13.33 33.24 12.54
C PHE A 331 -14.18 34.25 13.33
N ALA A 332 -13.61 34.79 14.45
CA ALA A 332 -14.30 35.78 15.26
C ALA A 332 -14.61 37.08 14.48
N ALA A 333 -13.74 37.51 13.57
CA ALA A 333 -13.97 38.67 12.70
C ALA A 333 -15.08 38.45 11.65
N LEU A 334 -15.24 37.21 11.19
CA LEU A 334 -16.20 36.83 10.16
C LEU A 334 -17.63 36.63 10.73
N VAL A 335 -17.73 35.86 11.83
CA VAL A 335 -19.02 35.40 12.36
C VAL A 335 -19.28 35.73 13.83
N GLY A 336 -18.30 36.35 14.49
CA GLY A 336 -18.34 36.69 15.91
C GLY A 336 -17.54 35.73 16.77
N ASP A 337 -17.20 36.18 17.98
CA ASP A 337 -16.48 35.35 18.96
C ASP A 337 -17.47 34.36 19.61
N LEU A 338 -17.54 33.19 19.03
CA LEU A 338 -18.33 32.07 19.54
C LEU A 338 -17.45 31.24 20.45
N GLY A 339 -18.02 30.52 21.42
CA GLY A 339 -17.33 29.46 22.14
C GLY A 339 -17.00 28.28 21.21
N TYR A 340 -16.30 27.28 21.72
CA TYR A 340 -15.98 26.10 20.92
C TYR A 340 -17.19 25.21 20.70
N THR A 341 -17.34 24.75 19.48
CA THR A 341 -18.35 23.74 19.12
C THR A 341 -17.89 22.35 19.53
N VAL A 342 -16.57 22.12 19.45
CA VAL A 342 -15.92 20.86 19.81
C VAL A 342 -14.61 21.14 20.50
N ILE A 343 -14.32 20.41 21.57
CA ILE A 343 -12.99 20.32 22.17
C ILE A 343 -12.51 18.89 22.02
N ASP A 344 -11.40 18.72 21.35
CA ASP A 344 -10.75 17.44 21.10
C ASP A 344 -9.53 17.30 22.02
N VAL A 345 -9.38 16.10 22.60
CA VAL A 345 -8.32 15.80 23.57
C VAL A 345 -7.56 14.56 23.11
N GLN A 346 -6.25 14.66 23.09
CA GLN A 346 -5.33 13.53 22.94
C GLN A 346 -4.86 13.09 24.32
N ILE A 347 -5.02 11.82 24.65
CA ILE A 347 -4.75 11.23 25.95
C ILE A 347 -3.43 10.46 25.90
N SER A 348 -2.55 10.73 26.88
CA SER A 348 -1.33 9.96 27.08
C SER A 348 -1.65 8.50 27.50
N SER A 349 -0.78 7.57 27.12
CA SER A 349 -0.91 6.15 27.54
C SER A 349 -0.82 5.95 29.07
N ALA A 350 -0.27 6.90 29.79
CA ALA A 350 -0.20 6.86 31.26
C ALA A 350 -1.31 7.73 31.89
N GLY A 351 -2.15 7.15 32.75
CA GLY A 351 -3.19 7.88 33.48
C GLY A 351 -4.47 8.20 32.69
N GLY A 352 -4.68 7.54 31.56
CA GLY A 352 -5.78 7.88 30.64
C GLY A 352 -7.18 7.74 31.19
N ASP A 353 -7.46 6.78 32.05
CA ASP A 353 -8.81 6.58 32.62
C ASP A 353 -9.14 7.63 33.67
N ASP A 354 -8.16 8.01 34.50
CA ASP A 354 -8.31 9.05 35.49
C ASP A 354 -8.52 10.42 34.83
N ALA A 355 -7.78 10.70 33.73
CA ALA A 355 -7.96 11.91 32.94
C ALA A 355 -9.37 12.02 32.37
N VAL A 356 -9.89 10.95 31.74
CA VAL A 356 -11.24 10.96 31.15
C VAL A 356 -12.31 11.11 32.22
N SER A 357 -12.17 10.45 33.38
CA SER A 357 -13.12 10.58 34.49
C SER A 357 -13.14 12.00 35.07
N THR A 358 -11.98 12.63 35.18
CA THR A 358 -11.84 14.02 35.62
C THR A 358 -12.44 14.99 34.60
N ILE A 359 -12.16 14.81 33.30
CA ILE A 359 -12.78 15.61 32.22
C ILE A 359 -14.30 15.53 32.33
N ARG A 360 -14.89 14.36 32.50
CA ARG A 360 -16.33 14.18 32.64
C ARG A 360 -16.93 14.92 33.85
N SER A 361 -16.17 15.08 34.92
CA SER A 361 -16.62 15.81 36.12
C SER A 361 -16.52 17.34 35.97
N MET A 362 -15.69 17.83 35.06
CA MET A 362 -15.46 19.28 34.85
C MET A 362 -16.41 19.91 33.82
N ILE A 363 -16.96 19.10 32.94
CA ILE A 363 -17.82 19.59 31.86
C ILE A 363 -19.28 19.66 32.30
N PRO A 364 -20.10 20.57 31.72
CA PRO A 364 -21.53 20.64 31.98
C PRO A 364 -22.25 19.32 31.69
N SER A 365 -23.31 19.05 32.45
CA SER A 365 -24.05 17.79 32.36
C SER A 365 -24.83 17.56 31.04
N ASP A 366 -25.02 18.60 30.25
CA ASP A 366 -25.61 18.57 28.90
C ASP A 366 -24.58 18.36 27.78
N SER A 367 -23.30 18.21 28.14
CA SER A 367 -22.23 17.90 27.18
C SER A 367 -22.18 16.43 26.85
N THR A 368 -21.89 16.13 25.59
CA THR A 368 -21.62 14.78 25.11
C THR A 368 -20.11 14.54 25.07
N VAL A 369 -19.66 13.50 25.78
CA VAL A 369 -18.26 13.04 25.75
C VAL A 369 -18.20 11.77 24.93
N SER A 370 -17.57 11.86 23.77
CA SER A 370 -17.29 10.71 22.91
C SER A 370 -15.86 10.20 23.19
N ASP A 371 -15.75 9.09 23.91
CA ASP A 371 -14.48 8.40 24.15
C ASP A 371 -14.21 7.45 22.97
N LYS A 372 -13.22 7.79 22.15
CA LYS A 372 -12.84 7.07 20.94
C LYS A 372 -11.59 6.20 21.14
N ARG A 373 -11.00 6.18 22.32
CA ARG A 373 -9.74 5.48 22.60
C ARG A 373 -9.77 4.01 22.16
N ILE A 374 -10.84 3.30 22.50
CA ILE A 374 -11.01 1.90 22.10
C ILE A 374 -11.12 1.79 20.58
N THR A 375 -11.99 2.58 19.96
CA THR A 375 -12.20 2.55 18.49
C THR A 375 -10.95 2.95 17.72
N ASN A 376 -10.22 3.99 18.17
CA ASN A 376 -8.96 4.41 17.56
C ASN A 376 -7.91 3.32 17.63
N SER A 377 -7.76 2.72 18.80
CA SER A 377 -6.81 1.64 19.02
C SER A 377 -7.19 0.36 18.24
N GLU A 378 -8.49 0.05 18.04
CA GLU A 378 -8.96 -1.03 17.14
C GLU A 378 -8.66 -0.75 15.67
N SER A 379 -8.88 0.48 15.24
CA SER A 379 -8.56 0.93 13.88
C SER A 379 -7.06 0.86 13.62
N GLN A 380 -6.23 1.36 14.55
CA GLN A 380 -4.77 1.27 14.46
C GLN A 380 -4.29 -0.19 14.42
N SER A 381 -4.82 -1.05 15.28
CA SER A 381 -4.47 -2.47 15.31
C SER A 381 -4.85 -3.18 14.00
N SER A 382 -6.01 -2.85 13.44
CA SER A 382 -6.47 -3.36 12.16
C SER A 382 -5.55 -2.92 11.02
N TYR A 383 -5.11 -1.66 11.02
CA TYR A 383 -4.15 -1.13 10.07
C TYR A 383 -2.80 -1.86 10.16
N TYR A 384 -2.21 -1.95 11.36
CA TYR A 384 -0.93 -2.63 11.54
C TYR A 384 -1.00 -4.11 11.16
N THR A 385 -2.11 -4.77 11.47
CA THR A 385 -2.37 -6.15 11.02
C THR A 385 -2.36 -6.24 9.50
N GLY A 386 -3.15 -5.39 8.84
CA GLY A 386 -3.19 -5.32 7.38
C GLY A 386 -1.82 -5.00 6.77
N ALA A 387 -1.09 -4.04 7.35
CA ALA A 387 0.24 -3.66 6.90
C ALA A 387 1.25 -4.83 7.02
N VAL A 388 1.28 -5.56 8.14
CA VAL A 388 2.15 -6.74 8.31
C VAL A 388 1.88 -7.79 7.24
N PHE A 389 0.60 -8.07 6.93
CA PHE A 389 0.25 -8.99 5.85
C PHE A 389 0.69 -8.48 4.48
N ILE A 390 0.43 -7.22 4.16
CA ILE A 390 0.79 -6.63 2.87
C ILE A 390 2.32 -6.62 2.69
N TYR A 391 3.07 -6.14 3.67
CA TYR A 391 4.53 -6.14 3.62
C TYR A 391 5.11 -7.55 3.60
N GLY A 392 4.51 -8.50 4.30
CA GLY A 392 4.85 -9.92 4.22
C GLY A 392 4.72 -10.46 2.79
N PHE A 393 3.61 -10.16 2.10
CA PHE A 393 3.42 -10.50 0.70
C PHE A 393 4.44 -9.81 -0.23
N LEU A 394 4.75 -8.53 0.01
CA LEU A 394 5.75 -7.80 -0.77
C LEU A 394 7.13 -8.43 -0.65
N ILE A 395 7.54 -8.84 0.54
CA ILE A 395 8.82 -9.55 0.76
C ILE A 395 8.82 -10.87 -0.01
N ILE A 396 7.75 -11.65 0.04
CA ILE A 396 7.65 -12.91 -0.71
C ILE A 396 7.75 -12.67 -2.21
N ILE A 397 7.06 -11.66 -2.75
CA ILE A 397 7.11 -11.31 -4.18
C ILE A 397 8.52 -10.87 -4.56
N ALA A 398 9.20 -10.07 -3.74
CA ALA A 398 10.58 -9.64 -3.95
C ALA A 398 11.53 -10.85 -3.99
N LEU A 399 11.42 -11.78 -3.04
CA LEU A 399 12.20 -13.01 -3.01
C LEU A 399 11.96 -13.87 -4.26
N ILE A 400 10.70 -14.07 -4.66
CA ILE A 400 10.34 -14.78 -5.87
C ILE A 400 11.01 -14.13 -7.09
N THR A 401 11.01 -12.81 -7.17
CA THR A 401 11.61 -12.06 -8.27
C THR A 401 13.12 -12.24 -8.30
N VAL A 402 13.80 -12.13 -7.16
CA VAL A 402 15.25 -12.36 -7.03
C VAL A 402 15.63 -13.79 -7.43
N PHE A 403 14.92 -14.80 -6.93
CA PHE A 403 15.16 -16.20 -7.30
C PHE A 403 14.91 -16.46 -8.78
N ASN A 404 13.92 -15.81 -9.39
CA ASN A 404 13.67 -15.92 -10.82
C ASN A 404 14.82 -15.34 -11.65
N ILE A 405 15.36 -14.17 -11.26
CA ILE A 405 16.55 -13.58 -11.88
C ILE A 405 17.73 -14.56 -11.78
N PHE A 406 18.00 -15.02 -10.56
CA PHE A 406 19.14 -15.89 -10.28
C PHE A 406 19.08 -17.19 -11.09
N ASN A 407 17.93 -17.84 -11.10
CA ASN A 407 17.69 -19.07 -11.86
C ASN A 407 17.84 -18.83 -13.37
N SER A 408 17.31 -17.75 -13.89
CA SER A 408 17.37 -17.42 -15.31
C SER A 408 18.78 -17.04 -15.77
N MET A 409 19.52 -16.28 -14.97
CA MET A 409 20.91 -15.94 -15.25
C MET A 409 21.81 -17.18 -15.19
N SER A 410 21.70 -18.00 -14.15
CA SER A 410 22.45 -19.25 -14.00
C SER A 410 22.24 -20.16 -15.20
N ALA A 411 20.99 -20.35 -15.61
CA ALA A 411 20.68 -21.17 -16.76
C ALA A 411 21.19 -20.60 -18.09
N SER A 412 21.11 -19.27 -18.27
CA SER A 412 21.67 -18.60 -19.45
C SER A 412 23.18 -18.79 -19.56
N VAL A 413 23.89 -18.68 -18.45
CA VAL A 413 25.36 -18.92 -18.40
C VAL A 413 25.66 -20.38 -18.63
N ALA A 414 24.99 -21.30 -17.94
CA ALA A 414 25.25 -22.75 -18.07
C ALA A 414 25.00 -23.26 -19.50
N SER A 415 23.97 -22.79 -20.19
CA SER A 415 23.68 -23.19 -21.57
C SER A 415 24.71 -22.70 -22.60
N ARG A 416 25.58 -21.77 -22.25
CA ARG A 416 26.53 -21.08 -23.14
C ARG A 416 27.99 -21.25 -22.74
N THR A 417 28.28 -22.03 -21.72
CA THR A 417 29.68 -22.29 -21.24
C THR A 417 30.59 -22.71 -22.36
N ARG A 418 30.13 -23.55 -23.30
CA ARG A 418 30.91 -23.96 -24.46
C ARG A 418 31.23 -22.81 -25.44
N GLN A 419 30.28 -21.88 -25.62
CA GLN A 419 30.52 -20.69 -26.47
C GLN A 419 31.49 -19.73 -25.84
N TYR A 420 31.40 -19.52 -24.53
CA TYR A 420 32.37 -18.69 -23.79
C TYR A 420 33.78 -19.31 -23.75
N GLY A 421 33.86 -20.64 -23.68
CA GLY A 421 35.15 -21.35 -23.75
C GLY A 421 35.86 -21.25 -25.11
N ILE A 422 35.11 -21.06 -26.21
CA ILE A 422 35.67 -20.86 -27.55
C ILE A 422 36.13 -19.40 -27.78
N MET A 423 35.56 -18.44 -27.06
CA MET A 423 35.94 -17.03 -27.15
C MET A 423 37.13 -16.65 -26.29
N ARG A 424 37.58 -17.51 -25.37
CA ARG A 424 38.77 -17.35 -24.55
C ARG A 424 39.98 -17.97 -25.24
#